data_f569eeb71abac89399ac30aad079c0a4
#
_entry.id   f569eeb71abac89399ac30aad079c0a4
#
_cell.length_a   1.000
_cell.length_b   1.000
_cell.length_c   1.000
_cell.angle_alpha   90.00
_cell.angle_beta   90.00
_cell.angle_gamma   90.00
#
_symmetry.space_group_name_H-M   'P 1'
#
loop_
_entity.id
_entity.type
_entity.pdbx_description
1 polymer ?
#
loop_
_entity_poly.entity_id
_entity_poly.type
_entity_poly.pdbx_seq_one_letter_code
_entity_poly.pdbx_strand_id
1 'polypeptide(L)'
;MKKGAVERNFRKIKNQIPQIEEIVQHTKTNALWEHEVSVRKKIRHLKEFENDGLRDFKSVYEQYLEILEYISERLVDEYNRKNGTNFSFKEIVKHNYDSYLGSGIISVLITKHIPKLVSKEFDNVFPANPKDEYEHARKLIRKFYLHLGETNTGKTYNAMQRLKQAKKGVYLSPLRILALENYERLNSEGVKCSLMTGEEEIIVEGAQHISCTIEKLDVNEEYDIVIIDEIQMINDDQRGAAWTRALLGLNCKEIHICGAINSKELLIDIIEDCQDQYEFKEYKRSIPLVMEYGSFSRKSIQDGDALVVFSKKRVLELAYYYGSLGIKASLIYGDLPPEVRRKQYEQFINKETKILVTTDAIGMGVNLPIRRIIFMNVKKFDGSQVRFLNSQEVKQIAGRAGRKGIYDIGYVASYGGTQEFINEMINVRDRTIEEAVIGPSEVILKIKSLPLREKLALWSTREEKMYFYRKMDISEYIIVLDKIKGYKLDEKTEWTLLKIPFDVSNPTMMDAFLTYVDELFIAHSDVISKPTCLIKDLNELELYYQKINLYYSFSKIFNLEFDEQWVYDERMVVSEDINKILLNI
;
A
#
# COMPACT_ATOMS: atom_id res chain seq x y z
N MET A 1 -0.79 -0.65 24.34
CA MET A 1 -1.18 -2.10 24.23
C MET A 1 -1.13 -2.75 25.61
N LYS A 2 -1.95 -3.80 25.86
CA LYS A 2 -1.73 -4.59 27.09
C LYS A 2 -0.40 -5.31 26.97
N LYS A 3 0.37 -5.37 28.06
CA LYS A 3 1.73 -5.93 28.14
C LYS A 3 1.89 -7.29 27.42
N GLY A 4 0.91 -8.18 27.51
CA GLY A 4 0.96 -9.51 26.90
C GLY A 4 0.94 -9.54 25.35
N ALA A 5 0.31 -8.55 24.68
CA ALA A 5 0.31 -8.48 23.22
C ALA A 5 1.65 -7.97 22.68
N VAL A 6 2.22 -6.97 23.36
CA VAL A 6 3.57 -6.45 23.08
C VAL A 6 4.62 -7.55 23.24
N GLU A 7 4.58 -8.28 24.38
CA GLU A 7 5.50 -9.38 24.64
C GLU A 7 5.43 -10.49 23.58
N ARG A 8 4.22 -10.84 23.11
CA ARG A 8 4.04 -11.85 22.04
C ARG A 8 4.64 -11.41 20.72
N ASN A 9 4.41 -10.15 20.30
CA ASN A 9 5.00 -9.62 19.08
C ASN A 9 6.52 -9.55 19.16
N PHE A 10 7.03 -9.02 20.25
CA PHE A 10 8.47 -8.96 20.49
C PHE A 10 9.14 -10.34 20.50
N ARG A 11 8.56 -11.32 21.22
CA ARG A 11 9.09 -12.70 21.26
C ARG A 11 9.15 -13.32 19.86
N LYS A 12 8.21 -12.99 18.99
CA LYS A 12 8.21 -13.49 17.65
C LYS A 12 9.30 -12.85 16.78
N ILE A 13 9.48 -11.53 16.89
CA ILE A 13 10.58 -10.83 16.21
C ILE A 13 11.92 -11.43 16.66
N LYS A 14 12.10 -11.65 17.96
CA LYS A 14 13.27 -12.32 18.52
C LYS A 14 13.51 -13.72 17.92
N ASN A 15 12.46 -14.54 17.79
CA ASN A 15 12.56 -15.92 17.30
C ASN A 15 12.85 -16.03 15.80
N GLN A 16 12.78 -14.94 15.05
CA GLN A 16 13.06 -14.92 13.61
C GLN A 16 14.55 -14.67 13.29
N ILE A 17 15.31 -14.18 14.23
CA ILE A 17 16.73 -13.84 14.04
C ILE A 17 17.50 -14.98 13.37
N PRO A 18 17.51 -16.24 13.88
CA PRO A 18 18.29 -17.31 13.26
C PRO A 18 17.91 -17.60 11.80
N GLN A 19 16.61 -17.53 11.49
CA GLN A 19 16.12 -17.74 10.13
C GLN A 19 16.56 -16.63 9.18
N ILE A 20 16.54 -15.37 9.63
CA ILE A 20 16.97 -14.23 8.83
C ILE A 20 18.48 -14.30 8.58
N GLU A 21 19.27 -14.63 9.59
CA GLU A 21 20.73 -14.83 9.48
C GLU A 21 21.05 -15.90 8.44
N GLU A 22 20.39 -17.06 8.50
CA GLU A 22 20.56 -18.14 7.54
C GLU A 22 20.23 -17.68 6.10
N ILE A 23 19.08 -17.02 5.90
CA ILE A 23 18.67 -16.52 4.59
C ILE A 23 19.69 -15.52 4.05
N VAL A 24 20.09 -14.54 4.84
CA VAL A 24 21.03 -13.48 4.43
C VAL A 24 22.41 -14.04 4.08
N GLN A 25 22.90 -15.05 4.81
CA GLN A 25 24.17 -15.71 4.50
C GLN A 25 24.17 -16.38 3.12
N HIS A 26 23.04 -16.98 2.71
CA HIS A 26 22.92 -17.72 1.43
C HIS A 26 22.42 -16.84 0.28
N THR A 27 21.95 -15.62 0.55
CA THR A 27 21.47 -14.71 -0.50
C THR A 27 22.61 -14.12 -1.31
N LYS A 28 22.45 -14.08 -2.65
CA LYS A 28 23.39 -13.41 -3.55
C LYS A 28 23.40 -11.91 -3.28
N THR A 29 24.56 -11.27 -3.42
CA THR A 29 24.72 -9.84 -3.08
C THR A 29 23.79 -8.91 -3.87
N ASN A 30 23.47 -9.23 -5.12
CA ASN A 30 22.55 -8.44 -5.95
C ASN A 30 21.08 -8.46 -5.48
N ALA A 31 20.70 -9.39 -4.61
CA ALA A 31 19.38 -9.47 -4.00
C ALA A 31 19.36 -9.05 -2.51
N LEU A 32 20.51 -8.68 -1.94
CA LEU A 32 20.62 -8.30 -0.52
C LEU A 32 19.89 -6.99 -0.19
N TRP A 33 19.66 -6.13 -1.17
CA TRP A 33 18.96 -4.85 -0.95
C TRP A 33 17.54 -5.06 -0.39
N GLU A 34 16.81 -6.09 -0.84
CA GLU A 34 15.49 -6.44 -0.32
C GLU A 34 15.53 -6.82 1.17
N HIS A 35 16.56 -7.59 1.54
CA HIS A 35 16.78 -7.96 2.94
C HIS A 35 17.23 -6.77 3.78
N GLU A 36 18.02 -5.84 3.23
CA GLU A 36 18.37 -4.59 3.90
C GLU A 36 17.11 -3.78 4.23
N VAL A 37 16.24 -3.56 3.25
CA VAL A 37 14.95 -2.86 3.43
C VAL A 37 14.11 -3.55 4.50
N SER A 38 13.99 -4.89 4.41
CA SER A 38 13.22 -5.69 5.36
C SER A 38 13.76 -5.58 6.80
N VAL A 39 15.08 -5.67 6.99
CA VAL A 39 15.73 -5.57 8.31
C VAL A 39 15.61 -4.16 8.88
N ARG A 40 15.77 -3.10 8.06
CA ARG A 40 15.54 -1.72 8.50
C ARG A 40 14.08 -1.48 8.96
N LYS A 41 13.09 -2.04 8.26
CA LYS A 41 11.68 -2.01 8.71
C LYS A 41 11.50 -2.69 10.08
N LYS A 42 12.16 -3.82 10.31
CA LYS A 42 12.10 -4.52 11.62
C LYS A 42 12.75 -3.70 12.74
N ILE A 43 13.90 -3.08 12.48
CA ILE A 43 14.57 -2.19 13.44
C ILE A 43 13.66 -1.01 13.81
N ARG A 44 12.99 -0.41 12.82
CA ARG A 44 12.01 0.67 13.05
C ARG A 44 10.85 0.18 13.91
N HIS A 45 10.29 -0.98 13.57
CA HIS A 45 9.20 -1.56 14.36
C HIS A 45 9.63 -1.92 15.80
N LEU A 46 10.89 -2.37 16.00
CA LEU A 46 11.43 -2.60 17.34
C LEU A 46 11.51 -1.31 18.15
N LYS A 47 11.88 -0.17 17.55
CA LYS A 47 11.91 1.12 18.26
C LYS A 47 10.57 1.48 18.89
N GLU A 48 9.45 1.08 18.29
CA GLU A 48 8.12 1.30 18.87
C GLU A 48 7.92 0.59 20.23
N PHE A 49 8.72 -0.44 20.53
CA PHE A 49 8.65 -1.21 21.79
C PHE A 49 9.69 -0.78 22.83
N GLU A 50 10.52 0.21 22.53
CA GLU A 50 11.67 0.62 23.38
C GLU A 50 11.25 0.94 24.82
N ASN A 51 10.10 1.60 24.99
CA ASN A 51 9.59 2.04 26.29
C ASN A 51 8.63 1.05 26.97
N ASP A 52 8.41 -0.14 26.39
CA ASP A 52 7.46 -1.13 26.91
C ASP A 52 8.07 -2.03 28.02
N GLY A 53 9.32 -1.79 28.41
CA GLY A 53 10.00 -2.52 29.50
C GLY A 53 10.18 -4.02 29.22
N LEU A 54 10.43 -4.38 27.96
CA LEU A 54 10.58 -5.77 27.52
C LEU A 54 11.93 -6.34 27.94
N ARG A 55 11.90 -7.54 28.53
CA ARG A 55 13.12 -8.30 28.81
C ARG A 55 13.85 -8.63 27.50
N ASP A 56 15.17 -8.48 27.49
CA ASP A 56 16.07 -8.74 26.37
C ASP A 56 15.89 -7.77 25.16
N PHE A 57 15.13 -6.67 25.30
CA PHE A 57 14.91 -5.71 24.18
C PHE A 57 16.23 -5.24 23.57
N LYS A 58 17.16 -4.77 24.40
CA LYS A 58 18.47 -4.25 23.96
C LYS A 58 19.24 -5.30 23.16
N SER A 59 19.31 -6.54 23.65
CA SER A 59 20.03 -7.63 22.98
C SER A 59 19.39 -7.98 21.62
N VAL A 60 18.05 -8.01 21.54
CA VAL A 60 17.34 -8.28 20.26
C VAL A 60 17.54 -7.16 19.26
N TYR A 61 17.50 -5.92 19.73
CA TYR A 61 17.74 -4.73 18.90
C TYR A 61 19.19 -4.73 18.33
N GLU A 62 20.18 -5.03 19.19
CA GLU A 62 21.57 -5.15 18.80
C GLU A 62 21.80 -6.27 17.76
N GLN A 63 21.18 -7.44 17.92
CA GLN A 63 21.26 -8.54 16.92
C GLN A 63 20.70 -8.13 15.55
N TYR A 64 19.61 -7.38 15.49
CA TYR A 64 19.10 -6.86 14.22
C TYR A 64 20.03 -5.83 13.59
N LEU A 65 20.71 -5.01 14.39
CA LEU A 65 21.75 -4.10 13.91
C LEU A 65 22.96 -4.86 13.35
N GLU A 66 23.38 -5.96 13.98
CA GLU A 66 24.47 -6.83 13.51
C GLU A 66 24.12 -7.48 12.16
N ILE A 67 22.87 -7.96 11.98
CA ILE A 67 22.39 -8.48 10.70
C ILE A 67 22.42 -7.38 9.63
N LEU A 68 21.94 -6.19 9.96
CA LEU A 68 21.95 -5.06 9.04
C LEU A 68 23.37 -4.65 8.65
N GLU A 69 24.30 -4.62 9.62
CA GLU A 69 25.74 -4.38 9.37
C GLU A 69 26.31 -5.42 8.40
N TYR A 70 26.09 -6.70 8.65
CA TYR A 70 26.55 -7.78 7.77
C TYR A 70 26.06 -7.65 6.33
N ILE A 71 24.77 -7.34 6.14
CA ILE A 71 24.19 -7.08 4.82
C ILE A 71 24.89 -5.88 4.18
N SER A 72 25.03 -4.80 4.93
CA SER A 72 25.53 -3.52 4.45
C SER A 72 27.01 -3.58 4.10
N GLU A 73 27.84 -4.31 4.84
CA GLU A 73 29.24 -4.55 4.49
C GLU A 73 29.38 -5.23 3.12
N ARG A 74 28.57 -6.26 2.84
CA ARG A 74 28.54 -6.92 1.54
C ARG A 74 28.09 -6.01 0.41
N LEU A 75 27.12 -5.12 0.68
CA LEU A 75 26.69 -4.11 -0.29
C LEU A 75 27.75 -3.04 -0.53
N VAL A 76 28.50 -2.62 0.50
CA VAL A 76 29.65 -1.71 0.36
C VAL A 76 30.75 -2.34 -0.50
N ASP A 77 31.10 -3.60 -0.27
CA ASP A 77 32.10 -4.32 -1.05
C ASP A 77 31.70 -4.42 -2.54
N GLU A 78 30.44 -4.73 -2.79
CA GLU A 78 29.90 -4.78 -4.16
C GLU A 78 29.92 -3.39 -4.82
N TYR A 79 29.54 -2.34 -4.07
CA TYR A 79 29.58 -0.96 -4.53
C TYR A 79 31.02 -0.53 -4.86
N ASN A 80 31.97 -0.83 -3.98
CA ASN A 80 33.40 -0.55 -4.18
C ASN A 80 33.92 -1.23 -5.43
N ARG A 81 33.59 -2.53 -5.63
CA ARG A 81 34.00 -3.29 -6.81
C ARG A 81 33.44 -2.70 -8.11
N LYS A 82 32.17 -2.27 -8.12
CA LYS A 82 31.52 -1.71 -9.31
C LYS A 82 31.99 -0.30 -9.66
N ASN A 83 32.33 0.51 -8.67
CA ASN A 83 32.66 1.93 -8.85
C ASN A 83 34.14 2.24 -8.69
N GLY A 84 35.02 1.24 -8.44
CA GLY A 84 36.45 1.44 -8.23
C GLY A 84 36.79 2.28 -6.98
N THR A 85 35.92 2.20 -5.95
CA THR A 85 36.05 2.94 -4.68
C THR A 85 36.61 2.02 -3.58
N ASN A 86 36.95 2.60 -2.44
CA ASN A 86 37.45 1.87 -1.27
C ASN A 86 36.83 2.40 0.02
N PHE A 87 35.49 2.41 0.10
CA PHE A 87 34.79 2.84 1.30
C PHE A 87 34.82 1.75 2.37
N SER A 88 34.99 2.17 3.63
CA SER A 88 34.78 1.33 4.81
C SER A 88 33.39 1.58 5.37
N PHE A 89 32.64 0.49 5.63
CA PHE A 89 31.30 0.58 6.24
C PHE A 89 31.34 1.40 7.53
N LYS A 90 32.29 1.11 8.44
CA LYS A 90 32.41 1.77 9.74
C LYS A 90 32.67 3.28 9.62
N GLU A 91 33.50 3.70 8.67
CA GLU A 91 33.76 5.12 8.42
C GLU A 91 32.54 5.84 7.83
N ILE A 92 31.81 5.18 6.93
CA ILE A 92 30.60 5.72 6.31
C ILE A 92 29.50 5.93 7.36
N VAL A 93 29.22 4.91 8.17
CA VAL A 93 28.10 4.91 9.10
C VAL A 93 28.37 5.81 10.31
N LYS A 94 29.62 5.98 10.76
CA LYS A 94 30.00 6.80 11.92
C LYS A 94 29.38 8.21 11.93
N HIS A 95 29.22 8.83 10.76
CA HIS A 95 28.70 10.20 10.61
C HIS A 95 27.34 10.27 9.88
N ASN A 96 26.73 9.11 9.57
CA ASN A 96 25.50 9.02 8.78
C ASN A 96 24.54 7.97 9.32
N TYR A 97 24.56 7.72 10.63
CA TYR A 97 23.84 6.59 11.23
C TYR A 97 22.32 6.67 11.00
N ASP A 98 21.72 7.85 11.22
CA ASP A 98 20.28 8.05 11.03
C ASP A 98 19.87 7.95 9.55
N SER A 99 20.65 8.56 8.67
CA SER A 99 20.46 8.42 7.21
C SER A 99 20.61 6.97 6.75
N TYR A 100 21.55 6.22 7.33
CA TYR A 100 21.75 4.81 7.07
C TYR A 100 20.52 3.97 7.48
N LEU A 101 20.02 4.15 8.69
CA LEU A 101 18.82 3.46 9.16
C LEU A 101 17.57 3.84 8.36
N GLY A 102 17.46 5.10 7.95
CA GLY A 102 16.34 5.63 7.16
C GLY A 102 16.37 5.17 5.70
N SER A 103 17.50 5.36 5.01
CA SER A 103 17.59 5.31 3.55
C SER A 103 18.44 4.17 2.99
N GLY A 104 19.14 3.41 3.85
CA GLY A 104 20.01 2.31 3.46
C GLY A 104 21.42 2.74 3.03
N ILE A 105 22.34 1.77 3.03
CA ILE A 105 23.76 2.04 2.82
C ILE A 105 24.08 2.53 1.40
N ILE A 106 23.37 2.03 0.39
CA ILE A 106 23.61 2.42 -1.01
C ILE A 106 23.29 3.91 -1.21
N SER A 107 22.19 4.41 -0.67
CA SER A 107 21.84 5.83 -0.75
C SER A 107 22.89 6.72 -0.07
N VAL A 108 23.40 6.29 1.09
CA VAL A 108 24.48 6.99 1.80
C VAL A 108 25.77 7.01 0.98
N LEU A 109 26.17 5.88 0.37
CA LEU A 109 27.35 5.80 -0.47
C LEU A 109 27.27 6.71 -1.70
N ILE A 110 26.13 6.72 -2.38
CA ILE A 110 25.89 7.62 -3.52
C ILE A 110 26.08 9.08 -3.08
N THR A 111 25.50 9.45 -1.95
CA THR A 111 25.58 10.82 -1.43
C THR A 111 27.02 11.25 -1.11
N LYS A 112 27.90 10.34 -0.73
CA LYS A 112 29.32 10.64 -0.47
C LYS A 112 30.09 11.14 -1.67
N HIS A 113 29.67 10.79 -2.89
CA HIS A 113 30.29 11.30 -4.11
C HIS A 113 29.81 12.69 -4.51
N ILE A 114 28.76 13.23 -3.86
CA ILE A 114 28.16 14.50 -4.23
C ILE A 114 28.95 15.65 -3.63
N PRO A 115 29.44 16.61 -4.43
CA PRO A 115 30.14 17.78 -3.93
C PRO A 115 29.26 18.63 -3.00
N LYS A 116 29.82 19.20 -1.91
CA LYS A 116 29.09 20.05 -0.95
C LYS A 116 28.39 21.26 -1.58
N LEU A 117 28.92 21.80 -2.67
CA LEU A 117 28.31 22.92 -3.39
C LEU A 117 26.98 22.50 -4.03
N VAL A 118 26.92 21.30 -4.58
CA VAL A 118 25.70 20.74 -5.18
C VAL A 118 24.66 20.41 -4.12
N SER A 119 25.09 19.91 -2.96
CA SER A 119 24.18 19.71 -1.83
C SER A 119 23.51 21.02 -1.39
N LYS A 120 24.23 22.17 -1.41
CA LYS A 120 23.65 23.49 -1.13
C LYS A 120 22.66 23.95 -2.20
N GLU A 121 22.93 23.69 -3.47
CA GLU A 121 21.99 23.96 -4.56
C GLU A 121 20.69 23.16 -4.36
N PHE A 122 20.81 21.89 -3.99
CA PHE A 122 19.68 21.03 -3.65
C PHE A 122 18.84 21.63 -2.52
N ASP A 123 19.48 22.08 -1.44
CA ASP A 123 18.80 22.70 -0.30
C ASP A 123 18.08 24.03 -0.64
N ASN A 124 18.51 24.71 -1.69
CA ASN A 124 17.84 25.93 -2.18
C ASN A 124 16.61 25.61 -3.06
N VAL A 125 16.59 24.47 -3.72
CA VAL A 125 15.50 24.04 -4.62
C VAL A 125 14.36 23.36 -3.84
N PHE A 126 14.70 22.51 -2.87
CA PHE A 126 13.71 21.84 -2.04
C PHE A 126 13.33 22.72 -0.85
N PRO A 127 12.03 22.99 -0.64
CA PRO A 127 11.60 23.74 0.53
C PRO A 127 11.93 22.96 1.82
N ALA A 128 12.07 23.71 2.90
CA ALA A 128 12.37 23.12 4.20
C ALA A 128 11.19 22.36 4.81
N ASN A 129 9.97 22.71 4.39
CA ASN A 129 8.74 22.04 4.78
C ASN A 129 8.04 21.51 3.52
N PRO A 130 7.68 20.22 3.45
CA PRO A 130 7.02 19.62 2.29
C PRO A 130 5.74 20.32 1.81
N LYS A 131 4.99 20.96 2.70
CA LYS A 131 3.77 21.72 2.35
C LYS A 131 4.06 22.87 1.36
N ASP A 132 5.25 23.45 1.42
CA ASP A 132 5.63 24.63 0.62
C ASP A 132 5.90 24.26 -0.86
N GLU A 133 5.94 22.99 -1.20
CA GLU A 133 5.95 22.51 -2.59
C GLU A 133 4.62 22.79 -3.33
N TYR A 134 3.53 23.02 -2.60
CA TYR A 134 2.17 23.12 -3.12
C TYR A 134 1.64 24.56 -3.05
N GLU A 135 2.21 25.47 -3.85
CA GLU A 135 1.88 26.90 -3.82
C GLU A 135 0.38 27.20 -4.00
N HIS A 136 -0.34 26.44 -4.85
CA HIS A 136 -1.76 26.66 -5.09
C HIS A 136 -2.57 26.36 -3.81
N ALA A 137 -2.27 25.27 -3.14
CA ALA A 137 -2.92 24.90 -1.90
C ALA A 137 -2.61 25.93 -0.77
N ARG A 138 -1.38 26.49 -0.74
CA ARG A 138 -0.98 27.51 0.27
C ARG A 138 -1.65 28.87 0.08
N LYS A 139 -2.19 29.16 -1.11
CA LYS A 139 -2.96 30.39 -1.38
C LYS A 139 -4.41 30.34 -0.89
N LEU A 140 -4.88 29.15 -0.49
CA LEU A 140 -6.22 28.93 0.00
C LEU A 140 -6.23 28.79 1.52
N ILE A 141 -7.33 29.17 2.15
CA ILE A 141 -7.68 28.71 3.50
C ILE A 141 -8.63 27.53 3.27
N ARG A 142 -8.11 26.34 3.52
CA ARG A 142 -8.84 25.09 3.30
C ARG A 142 -9.57 24.69 4.59
N LYS A 143 -10.69 24.01 4.45
CA LYS A 143 -11.42 23.46 5.58
C LYS A 143 -11.54 21.96 5.47
N PHE A 144 -11.02 21.26 6.47
CA PHE A 144 -11.01 19.81 6.57
C PHE A 144 -12.15 19.33 7.49
N TYR A 145 -12.94 18.38 7.00
CA TYR A 145 -13.97 17.69 7.77
C TYR A 145 -13.48 16.27 8.08
N LEU A 146 -13.04 16.07 9.32
CA LEU A 146 -12.45 14.81 9.77
C LEU A 146 -13.53 13.84 10.23
N HIS A 147 -13.89 12.86 9.38
CA HIS A 147 -14.83 11.78 9.68
C HIS A 147 -14.03 10.56 10.16
N LEU A 148 -13.69 10.50 11.45
CA LEU A 148 -12.82 9.46 11.97
C LEU A 148 -13.56 8.55 12.95
N GLY A 149 -13.19 7.28 13.00
CA GLY A 149 -13.77 6.32 13.93
C GLY A 149 -13.80 4.89 13.40
N GLU A 150 -14.71 4.09 13.97
CA GLU A 150 -14.78 2.65 13.73
C GLU A 150 -15.23 2.30 12.29
N THR A 151 -14.96 1.07 11.89
CA THR A 151 -15.34 0.54 10.56
C THR A 151 -16.86 0.34 10.47
N ASN A 152 -17.42 0.52 9.27
CA ASN A 152 -18.86 0.32 8.96
C ASN A 152 -19.80 1.25 9.76
N THR A 153 -19.43 2.53 9.85
CA THR A 153 -20.20 3.56 10.60
C THR A 153 -20.80 4.64 9.69
N GLY A 154 -20.63 4.52 8.36
CA GLY A 154 -21.19 5.45 7.39
C GLY A 154 -20.36 6.73 7.18
N LYS A 155 -19.08 6.76 7.59
CA LYS A 155 -18.17 7.88 7.36
C LYS A 155 -18.16 8.32 5.90
N THR A 156 -17.73 7.42 5.02
CA THR A 156 -17.61 7.64 3.57
C THR A 156 -18.98 7.94 2.95
N TYR A 157 -20.06 7.27 3.41
CA TYR A 157 -21.43 7.57 2.95
C TYR A 157 -21.81 9.03 3.20
N ASN A 158 -21.57 9.55 4.40
CA ASN A 158 -21.90 10.93 4.74
C ASN A 158 -21.07 11.94 3.92
N ALA A 159 -19.79 11.70 3.73
CA ALA A 159 -18.94 12.52 2.88
C ALA A 159 -19.42 12.49 1.41
N MET A 160 -19.81 11.32 0.90
CA MET A 160 -20.34 11.16 -0.47
C MET A 160 -21.65 11.90 -0.69
N GLN A 161 -22.55 12.01 0.32
CA GLN A 161 -23.77 12.82 0.19
C GLN A 161 -23.43 14.31 -0.04
N ARG A 162 -22.33 14.80 0.56
CA ARG A 162 -21.86 16.16 0.34
C ARG A 162 -21.18 16.32 -1.02
N LEU A 163 -20.37 15.34 -1.45
CA LEU A 163 -19.71 15.33 -2.76
C LEU A 163 -20.71 15.46 -3.92
N LYS A 164 -21.84 14.74 -3.86
CA LYS A 164 -22.91 14.79 -4.88
C LYS A 164 -23.50 16.19 -5.10
N GLN A 165 -23.41 17.07 -4.12
CA GLN A 165 -23.94 18.44 -4.18
C GLN A 165 -22.93 19.43 -4.79
N ALA A 166 -21.69 19.04 -4.95
CA ALA A 166 -20.63 19.84 -5.56
C ALA A 166 -20.85 19.99 -7.08
N LYS A 167 -20.31 21.04 -7.66
CA LYS A 167 -20.22 21.15 -9.13
C LYS A 167 -19.08 20.27 -9.65
N LYS A 168 -17.91 20.34 -9.02
CA LYS A 168 -16.73 19.53 -9.37
C LYS A 168 -16.20 18.83 -8.12
N GLY A 169 -16.28 17.51 -8.10
CA GLY A 169 -15.93 16.71 -6.94
C GLY A 169 -15.01 15.53 -7.25
N VAL A 170 -14.14 15.16 -6.28
CA VAL A 170 -13.26 14.01 -6.42
C VAL A 170 -13.34 13.10 -5.20
N TYR A 171 -13.47 11.80 -5.47
CA TYR A 171 -13.33 10.74 -4.47
C TYR A 171 -12.00 10.01 -4.67
N LEU A 172 -11.14 10.07 -3.66
CA LEU A 172 -9.82 9.45 -3.63
C LEU A 172 -9.87 8.13 -2.86
N SER A 173 -9.67 7.05 -3.58
CA SER A 173 -9.80 5.68 -3.11
C SER A 173 -8.44 5.03 -2.83
N PRO A 174 -8.32 4.17 -1.81
CA PRO A 174 -7.15 3.32 -1.61
C PRO A 174 -7.02 2.18 -2.62
N LEU A 175 -8.13 1.76 -3.25
CA LEU A 175 -8.19 0.59 -4.12
C LEU A 175 -9.02 0.86 -5.38
N ARG A 176 -8.58 0.28 -6.51
CA ARG A 176 -9.30 0.33 -7.80
C ARG A 176 -10.76 -0.10 -7.67
N ILE A 177 -11.02 -1.21 -6.97
CA ILE A 177 -12.40 -1.71 -6.83
C ILE A 177 -13.33 -0.73 -6.10
N LEU A 178 -12.82 0.02 -5.12
CA LEU A 178 -13.60 1.06 -4.44
C LEU A 178 -13.80 2.30 -5.30
N ALA A 179 -12.82 2.66 -6.12
CA ALA A 179 -12.98 3.71 -7.12
C ALA A 179 -14.07 3.35 -8.12
N LEU A 180 -14.06 2.11 -8.62
CA LEU A 180 -15.07 1.60 -9.54
C LEU A 180 -16.47 1.56 -8.90
N GLU A 181 -16.60 1.04 -7.66
CA GLU A 181 -17.88 1.00 -6.94
C GLU A 181 -18.49 2.41 -6.77
N ASN A 182 -17.67 3.40 -6.41
CA ASN A 182 -18.17 4.76 -6.24
C ASN A 182 -18.46 5.45 -7.58
N TYR A 183 -17.70 5.17 -8.63
CA TYR A 183 -17.99 5.57 -10.00
C TYR A 183 -19.36 5.05 -10.46
N GLU A 184 -19.62 3.75 -10.32
CA GLU A 184 -20.89 3.14 -10.70
C GLU A 184 -22.05 3.70 -9.88
N ARG A 185 -21.86 3.83 -8.56
CA ARG A 185 -22.88 4.37 -7.67
C ARG A 185 -23.25 5.81 -8.01
N LEU A 186 -22.27 6.69 -8.23
CA LEU A 186 -22.54 8.08 -8.59
C LEU A 186 -23.33 8.17 -9.90
N ASN A 187 -22.91 7.44 -10.93
CA ASN A 187 -23.61 7.43 -12.22
C ASN A 187 -25.03 6.82 -12.09
N SER A 188 -25.21 5.74 -11.33
CA SER A 188 -26.54 5.15 -11.08
C SER A 188 -27.49 6.09 -10.32
N GLU A 189 -26.93 6.99 -9.50
CA GLU A 189 -27.68 8.02 -8.76
C GLU A 189 -27.83 9.33 -9.57
N GLY A 190 -27.43 9.35 -10.83
CA GLY A 190 -27.60 10.49 -11.75
C GLY A 190 -26.50 11.56 -11.67
N VAL A 191 -25.40 11.30 -10.93
CA VAL A 191 -24.25 12.20 -10.86
C VAL A 191 -23.19 11.70 -11.84
N LYS A 192 -23.02 12.37 -12.99
CA LYS A 192 -22.02 12.02 -13.98
C LYS A 192 -20.61 12.03 -13.37
N CYS A 193 -19.97 10.91 -13.39
CA CYS A 193 -18.65 10.68 -12.79
C CYS A 193 -17.76 9.90 -13.76
N SER A 194 -16.51 10.32 -13.91
CA SER A 194 -15.47 9.57 -14.63
C SER A 194 -14.67 8.69 -13.66
N LEU A 195 -14.07 7.61 -14.17
CA LEU A 195 -13.18 6.74 -13.42
C LEU A 195 -11.74 6.95 -13.88
N MET A 196 -10.81 7.09 -12.93
CA MET A 196 -9.37 7.19 -13.23
C MET A 196 -8.57 6.32 -12.25
N THR A 197 -7.96 5.26 -12.77
CA THR A 197 -7.08 4.37 -12.00
C THR A 197 -5.75 4.17 -12.72
N GLY A 198 -4.79 3.48 -12.11
CA GLY A 198 -3.53 3.11 -12.76
C GLY A 198 -3.71 2.17 -13.95
N GLU A 199 -4.83 1.45 -14.00
CA GLU A 199 -5.07 0.37 -14.94
C GLU A 199 -6.28 0.61 -15.85
N GLU A 200 -7.08 1.64 -15.59
CA GLU A 200 -8.32 1.90 -16.32
C GLU A 200 -8.72 3.37 -16.23
N GLU A 201 -9.16 3.91 -17.35
CA GLU A 201 -9.75 5.24 -17.46
C GLU A 201 -11.08 5.15 -18.21
N ILE A 202 -12.17 5.61 -17.58
CA ILE A 202 -13.49 5.72 -18.21
C ILE A 202 -13.92 7.18 -18.15
N ILE A 203 -13.86 7.85 -19.27
CA ILE A 203 -14.27 9.25 -19.38
C ILE A 203 -15.74 9.31 -19.74
N VAL A 204 -16.54 9.92 -18.87
CA VAL A 204 -17.96 10.17 -19.10
C VAL A 204 -18.14 11.60 -19.60
N GLU A 205 -18.77 11.76 -20.77
CA GLU A 205 -18.98 13.08 -21.39
C GLU A 205 -19.77 14.02 -20.48
N GLY A 206 -19.19 15.19 -20.21
CA GLY A 206 -19.77 16.21 -19.34
C GLY A 206 -19.69 15.89 -17.84
N ALA A 207 -18.95 14.84 -17.43
CA ALA A 207 -18.69 14.57 -16.03
C ALA A 207 -17.79 15.64 -15.43
N GLN A 208 -18.19 16.14 -14.27
CA GLN A 208 -17.40 17.03 -13.42
C GLN A 208 -16.90 16.33 -12.15
N HIS A 209 -17.42 15.13 -11.89
CA HIS A 209 -16.97 14.29 -10.77
C HIS A 209 -16.01 13.23 -11.28
N ILE A 210 -15.03 12.91 -10.42
CA ILE A 210 -14.03 11.88 -10.69
C ILE A 210 -13.97 10.94 -9.48
N SER A 211 -14.05 9.65 -9.74
CA SER A 211 -13.68 8.61 -8.78
C SER A 211 -12.34 8.03 -9.19
N CYS A 212 -11.31 8.16 -8.36
CA CYS A 212 -9.97 7.71 -8.75
C CYS A 212 -9.21 7.04 -7.59
N THR A 213 -8.17 6.29 -7.95
CA THR A 213 -7.18 5.91 -6.95
C THR A 213 -6.33 7.13 -6.58
N ILE A 214 -5.91 7.20 -5.31
CA ILE A 214 -5.27 8.41 -4.75
C ILE A 214 -4.00 8.82 -5.48
N GLU A 215 -3.30 7.88 -6.08
CA GLU A 215 -2.09 8.14 -6.89
C GLU A 215 -2.40 8.94 -8.17
N LYS A 216 -3.64 8.86 -8.67
CA LYS A 216 -4.08 9.55 -9.90
C LYS A 216 -4.59 10.98 -9.66
N LEU A 217 -4.59 11.44 -8.41
CA LEU A 217 -4.97 12.83 -8.10
C LEU A 217 -4.10 13.82 -8.86
N ASP A 218 -4.75 14.77 -9.57
CA ASP A 218 -4.07 15.97 -10.06
C ASP A 218 -4.22 17.11 -9.03
N VAL A 219 -3.12 17.50 -8.42
CA VAL A 219 -3.09 18.57 -7.39
C VAL A 219 -3.11 19.97 -8.01
N ASN A 220 -2.92 20.10 -9.33
CA ASN A 220 -2.97 21.39 -10.02
C ASN A 220 -4.41 21.78 -10.42
N GLU A 221 -5.30 20.79 -10.51
CA GLU A 221 -6.71 21.02 -10.79
C GLU A 221 -7.44 21.59 -9.57
N GLU A 222 -8.38 22.51 -9.82
CA GLU A 222 -9.25 23.07 -8.78
C GLU A 222 -10.51 22.21 -8.63
N TYR A 223 -10.86 21.90 -7.38
CA TYR A 223 -12.04 21.13 -7.01
C TYR A 223 -12.88 21.88 -5.97
N ASP A 224 -14.20 21.70 -6.02
CA ASP A 224 -15.08 22.23 -4.99
C ASP A 224 -15.01 21.38 -3.72
N ILE A 225 -15.11 20.05 -3.87
CA ILE A 225 -15.10 19.09 -2.78
C ILE A 225 -14.23 17.88 -3.12
N VAL A 226 -13.39 17.48 -2.17
CA VAL A 226 -12.60 16.24 -2.29
C VAL A 226 -12.82 15.36 -1.07
N ILE A 227 -12.92 14.06 -1.31
CA ILE A 227 -12.93 13.04 -0.26
C ILE A 227 -11.63 12.25 -0.33
N ILE A 228 -10.91 12.19 0.80
CA ILE A 228 -9.76 11.30 1.00
C ILE A 228 -10.23 10.15 1.87
N ASP A 229 -10.26 8.93 1.34
CA ASP A 229 -10.69 7.75 2.08
C ASP A 229 -9.52 6.95 2.64
N GLU A 230 -9.76 6.19 3.72
CA GLU A 230 -8.80 5.35 4.44
C GLU A 230 -7.50 6.09 4.80
N ILE A 231 -7.62 7.27 5.40
CA ILE A 231 -6.49 8.19 5.71
C ILE A 231 -5.39 7.57 6.56
N GLN A 232 -5.67 6.52 7.35
CA GLN A 232 -4.64 5.81 8.10
C GLN A 232 -3.55 5.17 7.21
N MET A 233 -3.80 5.06 5.90
CA MET A 233 -2.78 4.66 4.93
C MET A 233 -1.66 5.69 4.76
N ILE A 234 -1.79 6.90 5.30
CA ILE A 234 -0.77 7.96 5.26
C ILE A 234 0.58 7.51 5.84
N ASN A 235 0.57 6.51 6.75
CA ASN A 235 1.77 5.91 7.33
C ASN A 235 2.22 4.61 6.62
N ASP A 236 1.59 4.22 5.51
CA ASP A 236 2.03 3.06 4.75
C ASP A 236 3.39 3.30 4.09
N ASP A 237 4.33 2.36 4.24
CA ASP A 237 5.71 2.50 3.80
C ASP A 237 5.87 2.68 2.28
N GLN A 238 4.97 2.09 1.49
CA GLN A 238 5.03 2.12 0.03
C GLN A 238 4.11 3.17 -0.57
N ARG A 239 2.89 3.29 -0.05
CA ARG A 239 1.82 4.09 -0.66
C ARG A 239 1.48 5.37 0.09
N GLY A 240 1.89 5.51 1.36
CA GLY A 240 1.51 6.63 2.24
C GLY A 240 1.82 7.99 1.66
N ALA A 241 2.86 8.11 0.85
CA ALA A 241 3.23 9.35 0.17
C ALA A 241 2.10 9.94 -0.70
N ALA A 242 1.22 9.10 -1.28
CA ALA A 242 0.09 9.58 -2.06
C ALA A 242 -0.97 10.28 -1.18
N TRP A 243 -1.23 9.77 0.05
CA TRP A 243 -2.10 10.42 1.03
C TRP A 243 -1.53 11.73 1.53
N THR A 244 -0.23 11.76 1.83
CA THR A 244 0.45 12.99 2.24
C THR A 244 0.42 14.02 1.12
N ARG A 245 0.69 13.63 -0.12
CA ARG A 245 0.58 14.50 -1.30
C ARG A 245 -0.83 15.08 -1.45
N ALA A 246 -1.85 14.26 -1.28
CA ALA A 246 -3.25 14.71 -1.34
C ALA A 246 -3.55 15.70 -0.21
N LEU A 247 -3.18 15.37 1.03
CA LEU A 247 -3.41 16.23 2.20
C LEU A 247 -2.75 17.60 2.05
N LEU A 248 -1.50 17.65 1.58
CA LEU A 248 -0.73 18.89 1.43
C LEU A 248 -1.12 19.68 0.18
N GLY A 249 -1.34 18.98 -0.94
CA GLY A 249 -1.36 19.57 -2.29
C GLY A 249 -2.73 19.89 -2.87
N LEU A 250 -3.84 19.42 -2.29
CA LEU A 250 -5.17 19.64 -2.83
C LEU A 250 -5.51 21.13 -2.99
N ASN A 251 -5.80 21.51 -4.23
CA ASN A 251 -6.34 22.81 -4.60
C ASN A 251 -7.87 22.79 -4.44
N CYS A 252 -8.35 22.77 -3.20
CA CYS A 252 -9.74 22.58 -2.83
C CYS A 252 -10.04 23.25 -1.50
N LYS A 253 -11.18 23.94 -1.39
CA LYS A 253 -11.57 24.64 -0.16
C LYS A 253 -12.25 23.73 0.85
N GLU A 254 -12.96 22.69 0.42
CA GLU A 254 -13.72 21.77 1.27
C GLU A 254 -13.20 20.34 1.08
N ILE A 255 -12.57 19.77 2.11
CA ILE A 255 -11.92 18.47 2.05
C ILE A 255 -12.50 17.57 3.15
N HIS A 256 -13.03 16.42 2.78
CA HIS A 256 -13.54 15.41 3.70
C HIS A 256 -12.52 14.29 3.85
N ILE A 257 -12.11 13.99 5.08
CA ILE A 257 -11.18 12.91 5.39
C ILE A 257 -11.91 11.81 6.13
N CYS A 258 -11.90 10.60 5.57
CA CYS A 258 -12.50 9.41 6.19
C CYS A 258 -11.41 8.43 6.62
N GLY A 259 -11.54 7.87 7.84
CA GLY A 259 -10.61 6.83 8.29
C GLY A 259 -10.67 6.48 9.77
N ALA A 260 -9.58 5.89 10.26
CA ALA A 260 -9.45 5.42 11.63
C ALA A 260 -9.11 6.56 12.59
N ILE A 261 -9.58 6.45 13.84
CA ILE A 261 -9.41 7.50 14.88
C ILE A 261 -7.95 7.73 15.28
N ASN A 262 -7.09 6.72 15.13
CA ASN A 262 -5.69 6.79 15.51
C ASN A 262 -4.83 7.70 14.61
N SER A 263 -5.38 8.22 13.50
CA SER A 263 -4.73 9.23 12.64
C SER A 263 -5.01 10.68 13.08
N LYS A 264 -5.91 10.88 14.05
CA LYS A 264 -6.45 12.20 14.39
C LYS A 264 -5.37 13.21 14.76
N GLU A 265 -4.46 12.85 15.66
CA GLU A 265 -3.44 13.77 16.20
C GLU A 265 -2.49 14.21 15.09
N LEU A 266 -1.97 13.27 14.31
CA LEU A 266 -1.14 13.57 13.14
C LEU A 266 -1.83 14.50 12.14
N LEU A 267 -3.12 14.26 11.84
CA LEU A 267 -3.87 15.11 10.91
C LEU A 267 -4.01 16.54 11.43
N ILE A 268 -4.28 16.71 12.72
CA ILE A 268 -4.38 18.02 13.35
C ILE A 268 -3.04 18.76 13.24
N ASP A 269 -1.93 18.11 13.60
CA ASP A 269 -0.59 18.70 13.52
C ASP A 269 -0.27 19.19 12.10
N ILE A 270 -0.55 18.37 11.07
CA ILE A 270 -0.30 18.74 9.67
C ILE A 270 -1.23 19.88 9.22
N ILE A 271 -2.52 19.83 9.56
CA ILE A 271 -3.52 20.84 9.17
C ILE A 271 -3.18 22.19 9.83
N GLU A 272 -2.80 22.20 11.10
CA GLU A 272 -2.40 23.40 11.82
C GLU A 272 -1.07 23.98 11.30
N ASP A 273 -0.09 23.12 10.97
CA ASP A 273 1.14 23.56 10.30
C ASP A 273 0.83 24.23 8.95
N CYS A 274 -0.16 23.72 8.22
CA CYS A 274 -0.65 24.31 6.97
C CYS A 274 -1.46 25.61 7.17
N GLN A 275 -1.79 26.01 8.41
CA GLN A 275 -2.68 27.12 8.75
C GLN A 275 -4.10 26.96 8.18
N ASP A 276 -4.54 25.72 8.00
CA ASP A 276 -5.87 25.36 7.52
C ASP A 276 -6.83 25.17 8.71
N GLN A 277 -8.13 25.08 8.41
CA GLN A 277 -9.17 24.88 9.41
C GLN A 277 -9.64 23.43 9.41
N TYR A 278 -10.16 22.94 10.54
CA TYR A 278 -10.79 21.63 10.60
C TYR A 278 -12.02 21.59 11.49
N GLU A 279 -12.89 20.65 11.18
CA GLU A 279 -13.98 20.17 12.04
C GLU A 279 -13.83 18.66 12.23
N PHE A 280 -14.02 18.18 13.45
CA PHE A 280 -13.87 16.78 13.78
C PHE A 280 -15.20 16.16 14.19
N LYS A 281 -15.51 14.99 13.63
CA LYS A 281 -16.65 14.15 14.00
C LYS A 281 -16.20 12.72 14.25
N GLU A 282 -16.43 12.24 15.47
CA GLU A 282 -16.18 10.84 15.82
C GLU A 282 -17.35 9.96 15.40
N TYR A 283 -17.04 8.81 14.78
CA TYR A 283 -18.02 7.84 14.34
C TYR A 283 -17.88 6.55 15.15
N LYS A 284 -18.93 6.21 15.88
CA LYS A 284 -19.02 4.97 16.66
C LYS A 284 -19.96 4.00 15.99
N ARG A 285 -19.69 2.72 16.12
CA ARG A 285 -20.45 1.65 15.52
C ARG A 285 -21.84 1.55 16.18
N SER A 286 -22.88 1.51 15.35
CA SER A 286 -24.27 1.33 15.82
C SER A 286 -24.65 -0.13 15.99
N ILE A 287 -24.05 -1.03 15.20
CA ILE A 287 -24.28 -2.48 15.27
C ILE A 287 -23.21 -3.10 16.15
N PRO A 288 -23.58 -3.77 17.27
CA PRO A 288 -22.60 -4.36 18.18
C PRO A 288 -21.83 -5.49 17.52
N LEU A 289 -20.53 -5.61 17.87
CA LEU A 289 -19.71 -6.77 17.59
C LEU A 289 -19.70 -7.68 18.81
N VAL A 290 -20.10 -8.92 18.62
CA VAL A 290 -20.16 -9.92 19.70
C VAL A 290 -19.14 -11.01 19.40
N MET A 291 -18.19 -11.19 20.33
CA MET A 291 -17.25 -12.31 20.28
C MET A 291 -17.96 -13.58 20.74
N GLU A 292 -17.95 -14.63 19.89
CA GLU A 292 -18.52 -15.92 20.24
C GLU A 292 -17.64 -16.62 21.30
N TYR A 293 -18.30 -17.25 22.26
CA TYR A 293 -17.63 -18.05 23.29
C TYR A 293 -17.21 -19.41 22.71
N GLY A 294 -15.99 -19.83 23.01
CA GLY A 294 -15.43 -21.09 22.56
C GLY A 294 -14.75 -21.01 21.19
N SER A 295 -14.01 -22.05 20.86
CA SER A 295 -13.30 -22.15 19.58
C SER A 295 -14.25 -22.52 18.46
N PHE A 296 -14.18 -21.83 17.33
CA PHE A 296 -14.94 -22.18 16.13
C PHE A 296 -14.62 -23.63 15.71
N SER A 297 -15.65 -24.39 15.39
CA SER A 297 -15.53 -25.70 14.76
C SER A 297 -15.83 -25.62 13.28
N ARG A 298 -15.01 -26.25 12.43
CA ARG A 298 -15.26 -26.30 10.97
C ARG A 298 -16.63 -26.87 10.60
N LYS A 299 -17.24 -27.68 11.48
CA LYS A 299 -18.58 -28.26 11.30
C LYS A 299 -19.70 -27.26 11.63
N SER A 300 -19.40 -26.16 12.34
CA SER A 300 -20.40 -25.15 12.74
C SER A 300 -20.52 -23.98 11.75
N ILE A 301 -20.08 -24.18 10.51
CA ILE A 301 -20.18 -23.19 9.43
C ILE A 301 -21.64 -22.87 9.10
N GLN A 302 -21.94 -21.60 8.82
CA GLN A 302 -23.28 -21.12 8.51
C GLN A 302 -23.26 -20.19 7.31
N ASP A 303 -24.44 -19.98 6.71
CA ASP A 303 -24.60 -19.02 5.62
C ASP A 303 -24.25 -17.60 6.09
N GLY A 304 -23.50 -16.86 5.30
CA GLY A 304 -23.03 -15.51 5.64
C GLY A 304 -21.74 -15.48 6.50
N ASP A 305 -21.10 -16.63 6.72
CA ASP A 305 -19.79 -16.70 7.38
C ASP A 305 -18.66 -16.31 6.43
N ALA A 306 -17.69 -15.54 6.97
CA ALA A 306 -16.44 -15.22 6.29
C ALA A 306 -15.25 -15.76 7.08
N LEU A 307 -14.52 -16.72 6.48
CA LEU A 307 -13.33 -17.34 7.05
C LEU A 307 -12.10 -16.57 6.61
N VAL A 308 -11.35 -16.03 7.57
CA VAL A 308 -10.18 -15.19 7.30
C VAL A 308 -8.90 -15.96 7.55
N VAL A 309 -8.07 -16.04 6.52
CA VAL A 309 -6.71 -16.59 6.52
C VAL A 309 -5.74 -15.55 5.95
N PHE A 310 -4.43 -15.82 5.94
CA PHE A 310 -3.44 -14.81 5.53
C PHE A 310 -2.46 -15.34 4.46
N SER A 311 -2.95 -16.21 3.58
CA SER A 311 -2.24 -16.58 2.34
C SER A 311 -3.21 -17.16 1.32
N LYS A 312 -2.94 -16.93 0.02
CA LYS A 312 -3.64 -17.53 -1.11
C LYS A 312 -3.78 -19.05 -0.96
N LYS A 313 -2.66 -19.71 -0.65
CA LYS A 313 -2.66 -21.19 -0.44
C LYS A 313 -3.72 -21.63 0.57
N ARG A 314 -3.83 -20.93 1.70
CA ARG A 314 -4.83 -21.26 2.74
C ARG A 314 -6.26 -20.95 2.31
N VAL A 315 -6.46 -19.91 1.50
CA VAL A 315 -7.79 -19.63 0.90
C VAL A 315 -8.22 -20.83 0.05
N LEU A 316 -7.36 -21.29 -0.85
CA LEU A 316 -7.63 -22.43 -1.74
C LEU A 316 -7.82 -23.75 -0.97
N GLU A 317 -6.99 -24.04 0.04
CA GLU A 317 -7.11 -25.22 0.89
C GLU A 317 -8.48 -25.27 1.62
N LEU A 318 -8.94 -24.14 2.17
CA LEU A 318 -10.24 -24.08 2.86
C LEU A 318 -11.41 -24.17 1.87
N ALA A 319 -11.32 -23.53 0.72
CA ALA A 319 -12.33 -23.63 -0.32
C ALA A 319 -12.50 -25.09 -0.78
N TYR A 320 -11.41 -25.77 -1.08
CA TYR A 320 -11.41 -27.19 -1.44
C TYR A 320 -12.03 -28.06 -0.34
N TYR A 321 -11.67 -27.82 0.93
CA TYR A 321 -12.23 -28.55 2.05
C TYR A 321 -13.76 -28.40 2.12
N TYR A 322 -14.30 -27.18 2.02
CA TYR A 322 -15.74 -26.97 2.06
C TYR A 322 -16.44 -27.40 0.77
N GLY A 323 -15.80 -27.25 -0.39
CA GLY A 323 -16.27 -27.77 -1.67
C GLY A 323 -16.47 -29.28 -1.63
N SER A 324 -15.54 -30.05 -1.02
CA SER A 324 -15.67 -31.51 -0.83
C SER A 324 -16.84 -31.90 0.07
N LEU A 325 -17.36 -30.98 0.89
CA LEU A 325 -18.56 -31.13 1.71
C LEU A 325 -19.83 -30.60 1.03
N GLY A 326 -19.75 -30.17 -0.24
CA GLY A 326 -20.86 -29.61 -1.00
C GLY A 326 -21.21 -28.17 -0.63
N ILE A 327 -20.32 -27.45 0.07
CA ILE A 327 -20.51 -26.05 0.47
C ILE A 327 -19.69 -25.17 -0.45
N LYS A 328 -20.35 -24.44 -1.35
CA LYS A 328 -19.70 -23.49 -2.25
C LYS A 328 -19.24 -22.24 -1.51
N ALA A 329 -18.01 -21.80 -1.81
CA ALA A 329 -17.39 -20.62 -1.23
C ALA A 329 -17.05 -19.57 -2.30
N SER A 330 -17.22 -18.30 -2.00
CA SER A 330 -16.57 -17.21 -2.73
C SER A 330 -15.16 -17.01 -2.17
N LEU A 331 -14.19 -16.69 -3.05
CA LEU A 331 -12.77 -16.60 -2.71
C LEU A 331 -12.24 -15.21 -2.95
N ILE A 332 -11.59 -14.60 -1.93
CA ILE A 332 -11.03 -13.25 -2.03
C ILE A 332 -9.61 -13.24 -1.45
N TYR A 333 -8.63 -12.84 -2.26
CA TYR A 333 -7.25 -12.60 -1.83
C TYR A 333 -6.59 -11.47 -2.64
N GLY A 334 -5.40 -11.02 -2.22
CA GLY A 334 -4.75 -9.83 -2.74
C GLY A 334 -4.51 -9.81 -4.24
N ASP A 335 -4.02 -10.91 -4.80
CA ASP A 335 -3.59 -11.01 -6.20
C ASP A 335 -4.74 -11.19 -7.20
N LEU A 336 -5.99 -11.33 -6.70
CA LEU A 336 -7.15 -11.46 -7.59
C LEU A 336 -7.39 -10.20 -8.41
N PRO A 337 -7.57 -10.34 -9.74
CA PRO A 337 -8.05 -9.25 -10.58
C PRO A 337 -9.33 -8.63 -10.03
N PRO A 338 -9.53 -7.30 -10.19
CA PRO A 338 -10.74 -6.62 -9.71
C PRO A 338 -12.05 -7.20 -10.26
N GLU A 339 -12.06 -7.62 -11.52
CA GLU A 339 -13.22 -8.24 -12.18
C GLU A 339 -13.56 -9.60 -11.54
N VAL A 340 -12.54 -10.42 -11.26
CA VAL A 340 -12.71 -11.69 -10.53
C VAL A 340 -13.26 -11.44 -9.14
N ARG A 341 -12.67 -10.49 -8.42
CA ARG A 341 -13.09 -10.12 -7.06
C ARG A 341 -14.53 -9.64 -7.04
N ARG A 342 -14.93 -8.81 -8.02
CA ARG A 342 -16.31 -8.36 -8.19
C ARG A 342 -17.27 -9.53 -8.37
N LYS A 343 -16.95 -10.48 -9.26
CA LYS A 343 -17.78 -11.66 -9.51
C LYS A 343 -17.92 -12.54 -8.27
N GLN A 344 -16.83 -12.71 -7.51
CA GLN A 344 -16.86 -13.42 -6.22
C GLN A 344 -17.76 -12.70 -5.18
N TYR A 345 -17.75 -11.36 -5.16
CA TYR A 345 -18.66 -10.59 -4.31
C TYR A 345 -20.13 -10.75 -4.73
N GLU A 346 -20.42 -10.68 -6.02
CA GLU A 346 -21.77 -10.84 -6.57
C GLU A 346 -22.33 -12.23 -6.23
N GLN A 347 -21.55 -13.29 -6.38
CA GLN A 347 -21.94 -14.66 -6.02
C GLN A 347 -22.30 -14.78 -4.53
N PHE A 348 -21.52 -14.13 -3.65
CA PHE A 348 -21.80 -14.13 -2.22
C PHE A 348 -23.05 -13.28 -1.87
N ILE A 349 -23.21 -12.12 -2.49
CA ILE A 349 -24.38 -11.24 -2.29
C ILE A 349 -25.66 -11.92 -2.77
N ASN A 350 -25.63 -12.58 -3.92
CA ASN A 350 -26.75 -13.28 -4.54
C ASN A 350 -27.03 -14.65 -3.88
N LYS A 351 -26.22 -15.05 -2.86
CA LYS A 351 -26.34 -16.35 -2.17
C LYS A 351 -26.12 -17.57 -3.08
N GLU A 352 -25.40 -17.39 -4.19
CA GLU A 352 -24.93 -18.51 -5.04
C GLU A 352 -23.85 -19.32 -4.30
N THR A 353 -23.08 -18.62 -3.45
CA THR A 353 -22.15 -19.20 -2.48
C THR A 353 -22.62 -18.91 -1.06
N LYS A 354 -22.43 -19.87 -0.16
CA LYS A 354 -22.91 -19.77 1.23
C LYS A 354 -21.94 -19.05 2.15
N ILE A 355 -20.66 -19.19 1.86
CA ILE A 355 -19.56 -18.68 2.69
C ILE A 355 -18.55 -17.90 1.84
N LEU A 356 -17.78 -17.06 2.51
CA LEU A 356 -16.64 -16.36 1.95
C LEU A 356 -15.35 -16.90 2.58
N VAL A 357 -14.35 -17.24 1.79
CA VAL A 357 -12.99 -17.53 2.27
C VAL A 357 -12.07 -16.44 1.76
N THR A 358 -11.42 -15.74 2.68
CA THR A 358 -10.72 -14.49 2.32
C THR A 358 -9.41 -14.31 3.08
N THR A 359 -8.56 -13.44 2.54
CA THR A 359 -7.44 -12.86 3.30
C THR A 359 -7.87 -11.56 3.99
N ASP A 360 -6.93 -10.80 4.53
CA ASP A 360 -7.14 -9.43 5.03
C ASP A 360 -7.60 -8.44 3.94
N ALA A 361 -7.59 -8.84 2.67
CA ALA A 361 -8.20 -8.10 1.57
C ALA A 361 -9.68 -7.73 1.82
N ILE A 362 -10.39 -8.47 2.70
CA ILE A 362 -11.74 -8.13 3.15
C ILE A 362 -11.78 -6.84 3.99
N GLY A 363 -10.69 -6.50 4.67
CA GLY A 363 -10.58 -5.33 5.54
C GLY A 363 -10.78 -4.01 4.80
N MET A 364 -10.35 -3.94 3.54
CA MET A 364 -10.57 -2.81 2.64
C MET A 364 -11.42 -3.28 1.46
N GLY A 365 -12.63 -2.81 1.32
CA GLY A 365 -13.43 -3.22 0.17
C GLY A 365 -14.93 -3.01 0.33
N VAL A 366 -15.63 -3.67 -0.57
CA VAL A 366 -17.08 -3.62 -0.76
C VAL A 366 -17.84 -4.00 0.51
N ASN A 367 -18.98 -3.38 0.70
CA ASN A 367 -19.85 -3.64 1.84
C ASN A 367 -20.67 -4.94 1.63
N LEU A 368 -20.12 -6.07 2.09
CA LEU A 368 -20.71 -7.41 1.93
C LEU A 368 -21.70 -7.76 3.07
N PRO A 369 -22.69 -8.63 2.81
CA PRO A 369 -23.65 -9.10 3.82
C PRO A 369 -23.02 -10.21 4.71
N ILE A 370 -21.99 -9.86 5.46
CA ILE A 370 -21.29 -10.80 6.34
C ILE A 370 -21.97 -10.82 7.70
N ARG A 371 -22.42 -11.99 8.12
CA ARG A 371 -23.01 -12.23 9.44
C ARG A 371 -21.92 -12.39 10.50
N ARG A 372 -20.90 -13.24 10.21
CA ARG A 372 -19.85 -13.61 11.15
C ARG A 372 -18.48 -13.63 10.47
N ILE A 373 -17.51 -12.99 11.10
CA ILE A 373 -16.08 -13.10 10.75
C ILE A 373 -15.43 -14.17 11.62
N ILE A 374 -14.73 -15.10 10.98
CA ILE A 374 -14.04 -16.20 11.65
C ILE A 374 -12.54 -16.10 11.36
N PHE A 375 -11.75 -15.76 12.36
CA PHE A 375 -10.29 -15.76 12.23
C PHE A 375 -9.77 -17.20 12.30
N MET A 376 -9.39 -17.77 11.17
CA MET A 376 -8.81 -19.10 11.07
C MET A 376 -7.33 -19.11 11.47
N ASN A 377 -6.68 -17.95 11.46
CA ASN A 377 -5.31 -17.70 11.90
C ASN A 377 -5.22 -16.27 12.45
N VAL A 378 -4.22 -16.02 13.29
CA VAL A 378 -3.93 -14.70 13.87
C VAL A 378 -2.54 -14.19 13.49
N LYS A 379 -1.89 -14.86 12.53
CA LYS A 379 -0.56 -14.51 12.02
C LYS A 379 -0.62 -14.31 10.52
N LYS A 380 0.04 -13.25 10.04
CA LYS A 380 0.18 -12.96 8.60
C LYS A 380 1.64 -12.70 8.23
N PHE A 381 1.97 -12.91 6.96
CA PHE A 381 3.20 -12.42 6.36
C PHE A 381 2.96 -10.96 5.91
N ASP A 382 3.89 -10.04 6.23
CA ASP A 382 3.76 -8.61 5.96
C ASP A 382 4.68 -8.11 4.82
N GLY A 383 5.15 -9.03 3.98
CA GLY A 383 6.14 -8.75 2.95
C GLY A 383 7.58 -9.00 3.40
N SER A 384 7.83 -9.00 4.71
CA SER A 384 9.16 -9.23 5.29
C SER A 384 9.18 -10.35 6.30
N GLN A 385 8.09 -10.53 7.04
CA GLN A 385 8.02 -11.51 8.14
C GLN A 385 6.60 -12.01 8.38
N VAL A 386 6.50 -13.15 9.06
CA VAL A 386 5.24 -13.63 9.63
C VAL A 386 5.07 -13.01 11.03
N ARG A 387 4.10 -12.15 11.27
CA ARG A 387 3.79 -11.50 12.55
C ARG A 387 2.35 -11.75 13.00
N PHE A 388 2.07 -11.46 14.27
CA PHE A 388 0.68 -11.40 14.73
C PHE A 388 -0.04 -10.18 14.13
N LEU A 389 -1.34 -10.30 13.98
CA LEU A 389 -2.20 -9.18 13.65
C LEU A 389 -2.09 -8.10 14.74
N ASN A 390 -2.09 -6.86 14.32
CA ASN A 390 -2.25 -5.73 15.24
C ASN A 390 -3.74 -5.44 15.51
N SER A 391 -4.02 -4.55 16.47
CA SER A 391 -5.39 -4.21 16.85
C SER A 391 -6.17 -3.56 15.72
N GLN A 392 -5.55 -2.71 14.93
CA GLN A 392 -6.18 -2.03 13.79
C GLN A 392 -6.61 -3.05 12.71
N GLU A 393 -5.73 -4.00 12.36
CA GLU A 393 -6.05 -5.07 11.40
C GLU A 393 -7.20 -5.95 11.89
N VAL A 394 -7.17 -6.35 13.17
CA VAL A 394 -8.26 -7.15 13.75
C VAL A 394 -9.58 -6.39 13.72
N LYS A 395 -9.60 -5.12 14.13
CA LYS A 395 -10.81 -4.27 14.12
C LYS A 395 -11.33 -4.01 12.71
N GLN A 396 -10.43 -3.78 11.76
CA GLN A 396 -10.78 -3.52 10.37
C GLN A 396 -11.45 -4.75 9.74
N ILE A 397 -10.92 -5.95 10.00
CA ILE A 397 -11.47 -7.22 9.54
C ILE A 397 -12.77 -7.53 10.29
N ALA A 398 -12.75 -7.56 11.64
CA ALA A 398 -13.92 -7.84 12.48
C ALA A 398 -15.07 -6.87 12.20
N GLY A 399 -14.74 -5.61 11.94
CA GLY A 399 -15.69 -4.54 11.63
C GLY A 399 -16.51 -4.78 10.36
N ARG A 400 -16.15 -5.74 9.52
CA ARG A 400 -16.95 -6.14 8.35
C ARG A 400 -18.14 -7.02 8.70
N ALA A 401 -18.19 -7.64 9.89
CA ALA A 401 -19.38 -8.36 10.35
C ALA A 401 -20.53 -7.42 10.72
N GLY A 402 -21.76 -7.81 10.49
CA GLY A 402 -22.95 -7.06 10.89
C GLY A 402 -23.23 -5.86 9.99
N ARG A 403 -23.73 -6.11 8.78
CA ARG A 403 -24.14 -5.04 7.86
C ARG A 403 -25.45 -4.40 8.31
N LYS A 404 -25.44 -3.06 8.48
CA LYS A 404 -26.65 -2.28 8.83
C LYS A 404 -27.77 -2.54 7.81
N GLY A 405 -28.98 -2.81 8.33
CA GLY A 405 -30.16 -3.12 7.51
C GLY A 405 -30.28 -4.58 7.06
N ILE A 406 -29.28 -5.44 7.36
CA ILE A 406 -29.31 -6.89 7.09
C ILE A 406 -29.17 -7.68 8.39
N TYR A 407 -28.26 -7.26 9.27
CA TYR A 407 -27.98 -7.91 10.54
C TYR A 407 -27.97 -6.91 11.68
N ASP A 408 -28.60 -7.24 12.79
CA ASP A 408 -28.63 -6.40 14.00
C ASP A 408 -27.39 -6.62 14.89
N ILE A 409 -26.66 -7.71 14.69
CA ILE A 409 -25.46 -8.09 15.43
C ILE A 409 -24.42 -8.62 14.44
N GLY A 410 -23.17 -8.16 14.58
CA GLY A 410 -22.03 -8.76 13.91
C GLY A 410 -21.31 -9.74 14.84
N TYR A 411 -21.09 -10.96 14.41
CA TYR A 411 -20.40 -11.97 15.19
C TYR A 411 -18.93 -12.10 14.80
N VAL A 412 -18.10 -12.35 15.80
CA VAL A 412 -16.67 -12.64 15.62
C VAL A 412 -16.35 -13.96 16.30
N ALA A 413 -15.67 -14.85 15.59
CA ALA A 413 -15.22 -16.13 16.10
C ALA A 413 -13.74 -16.35 15.76
N SER A 414 -13.11 -17.32 16.41
CA SER A 414 -11.74 -17.71 16.07
C SER A 414 -11.55 -19.22 16.19
N TYR A 415 -10.64 -19.74 15.38
CA TYR A 415 -10.25 -21.15 15.33
C TYR A 415 -8.96 -21.38 16.15
N GLY A 416 -8.83 -22.56 16.74
CA GLY A 416 -7.57 -23.00 17.34
C GLY A 416 -7.18 -22.32 18.68
N GLY A 417 -8.17 -21.91 19.49
CA GLY A 417 -7.91 -21.37 20.84
C GLY A 417 -7.37 -19.94 20.87
N THR A 418 -7.62 -19.14 19.83
CA THR A 418 -7.11 -17.76 19.71
C THR A 418 -8.14 -16.68 20.09
N GLN A 419 -9.24 -17.05 20.75
CA GLN A 419 -10.33 -16.14 21.12
C GLN A 419 -9.88 -15.01 22.04
N GLU A 420 -9.06 -15.33 23.05
CA GLU A 420 -8.55 -14.32 23.98
C GLU A 420 -7.72 -13.26 23.25
N PHE A 421 -6.87 -13.68 22.31
CA PHE A 421 -6.09 -12.77 21.47
C PHE A 421 -6.99 -11.85 20.66
N ILE A 422 -7.98 -12.39 19.93
CA ILE A 422 -8.88 -11.58 19.11
C ILE A 422 -9.71 -10.62 19.98
N ASN A 423 -10.25 -11.12 21.09
CA ASN A 423 -11.01 -10.28 22.04
C ASN A 423 -10.13 -9.15 22.61
N GLU A 424 -8.89 -9.45 22.96
CA GLU A 424 -7.93 -8.43 23.41
C GLU A 424 -7.71 -7.37 22.32
N MET A 425 -7.44 -7.79 21.08
CA MET A 425 -7.16 -6.88 19.97
C MET A 425 -8.36 -6.00 19.58
N ILE A 426 -9.58 -6.50 19.67
CA ILE A 426 -10.80 -5.71 19.45
C ILE A 426 -10.92 -4.59 20.49
N ASN A 427 -10.58 -4.86 21.75
CA ASN A 427 -10.82 -3.95 22.87
C ASN A 427 -9.64 -3.03 23.23
N VAL A 428 -8.44 -3.30 22.73
CA VAL A 428 -7.27 -2.45 22.99
C VAL A 428 -7.33 -1.19 22.12
N ARG A 429 -6.87 -0.05 22.65
CA ARG A 429 -6.73 1.18 21.86
C ARG A 429 -5.63 0.98 20.81
N ASP A 430 -5.93 1.40 19.56
CA ASP A 430 -4.93 1.37 18.48
C ASP A 430 -3.77 2.32 18.79
N ARG A 431 -2.58 2.00 18.31
CA ARG A 431 -1.45 2.92 18.38
C ARG A 431 -1.75 4.15 17.53
N THR A 432 -1.41 5.31 18.06
CA THR A 432 -1.48 6.57 17.32
C THR A 432 -0.50 6.51 16.13
N ILE A 433 -0.93 7.03 15.01
CA ILE A 433 -0.06 7.24 13.85
C ILE A 433 0.68 8.54 14.10
N GLU A 434 2.01 8.48 14.15
CA GLU A 434 2.85 9.62 14.53
C GLU A 434 3.49 10.30 13.32
N GLU A 435 3.64 9.58 12.19
CA GLU A 435 4.36 10.08 11.02
C GLU A 435 3.57 9.85 9.73
N ALA A 436 3.58 10.86 8.87
CA ALA A 436 3.12 10.79 7.49
C ALA A 436 4.30 10.49 6.56
N VAL A 437 4.12 9.57 5.61
CA VAL A 437 5.15 9.26 4.62
C VAL A 437 5.16 10.33 3.54
N ILE A 438 6.32 10.90 3.24
CA ILE A 438 6.54 11.77 2.08
C ILE A 438 7.34 11.04 1.01
N GLY A 439 7.02 11.30 -0.27
CA GLY A 439 7.74 10.80 -1.43
C GLY A 439 8.49 11.92 -2.16
N PRO A 440 9.44 11.58 -3.03
CA PRO A 440 10.09 12.58 -3.87
C PRO A 440 9.08 13.15 -4.88
N SER A 441 9.17 14.46 -5.12
CA SER A 441 8.31 15.18 -6.05
C SER A 441 9.05 15.57 -7.34
N GLU A 442 8.31 16.04 -8.36
CA GLU A 442 8.90 16.54 -9.61
C GLU A 442 9.82 17.75 -9.43
N VAL A 443 9.79 18.41 -8.27
CA VAL A 443 10.73 19.46 -7.92
C VAL A 443 12.18 19.00 -8.07
N ILE A 444 12.44 17.71 -7.87
CA ILE A 444 13.77 17.08 -8.03
C ILE A 444 14.35 17.29 -9.45
N LEU A 445 13.52 17.40 -10.47
CA LEU A 445 13.93 17.62 -11.86
C LEU A 445 14.42 19.06 -12.14
N LYS A 446 14.15 20.00 -11.22
CA LYS A 446 14.66 21.39 -11.33
C LYS A 446 16.17 21.46 -11.09
N ILE A 447 16.76 20.51 -10.39
CA ILE A 447 18.18 20.42 -10.13
C ILE A 447 18.87 19.89 -11.40
N LYS A 448 19.82 20.62 -11.96
CA LYS A 448 20.46 20.24 -13.24
C LYS A 448 21.89 19.70 -13.09
N SER A 449 22.46 19.84 -11.92
CA SER A 449 23.86 19.51 -11.64
C SER A 449 24.14 18.04 -11.30
N LEU A 450 23.08 17.21 -11.13
CA LEU A 450 23.19 15.80 -10.77
C LEU A 450 22.27 14.93 -11.64
N PRO A 451 22.65 13.68 -11.94
CA PRO A 451 21.75 12.67 -12.48
C PRO A 451 20.62 12.34 -11.50
N LEU A 452 19.48 11.86 -12.01
CA LEU A 452 18.28 11.58 -11.21
C LEU A 452 18.55 10.61 -10.04
N ARG A 453 19.38 9.60 -10.26
CA ARG A 453 19.76 8.61 -9.23
C ARG A 453 20.42 9.27 -8.01
N GLU A 454 21.38 10.16 -8.25
CA GLU A 454 22.11 10.91 -7.22
C GLU A 454 21.19 11.92 -6.52
N LYS A 455 20.29 12.57 -7.24
CA LYS A 455 19.27 13.47 -6.67
C LYS A 455 18.35 12.73 -5.70
N LEU A 456 17.86 11.55 -6.09
CA LEU A 456 16.99 10.72 -5.25
C LEU A 456 17.73 10.24 -3.99
N ALA A 457 18.98 9.80 -4.12
CA ALA A 457 19.78 9.42 -2.97
C ALA A 457 20.01 10.59 -2.01
N LEU A 458 20.33 11.78 -2.54
CA LEU A 458 20.51 12.99 -1.74
C LEU A 458 19.20 13.41 -1.07
N TRP A 459 18.07 13.32 -1.79
CA TRP A 459 16.75 13.59 -1.21
C TRP A 459 16.47 12.63 -0.03
N SER A 460 16.71 11.34 -0.21
CA SER A 460 16.40 10.33 0.81
C SER A 460 17.26 10.42 2.06
N THR A 461 18.50 10.91 1.93
CA THR A 461 19.46 11.06 3.05
C THR A 461 19.41 12.43 3.74
N ARG A 462 18.66 13.36 3.19
CA ARG A 462 18.44 14.68 3.80
C ARG A 462 17.55 14.56 5.03
N GLU A 463 17.90 15.25 6.12
CA GLU A 463 17.09 15.30 7.34
C GLU A 463 15.76 16.05 7.10
N GLU A 464 14.67 15.55 7.65
CA GLU A 464 13.39 16.25 7.72
C GLU A 464 13.34 17.15 8.96
N LYS A 465 12.85 18.38 8.78
CA LYS A 465 12.76 19.34 9.88
C LYS A 465 11.51 19.15 10.74
N MET A 466 10.45 18.62 10.13
CA MET A 466 9.18 18.40 10.83
C MET A 466 9.12 16.96 11.33
N TYR A 467 8.94 16.77 12.62
CA TYR A 467 8.95 15.46 13.31
C TYR A 467 7.84 14.52 12.87
N PHE A 468 6.79 15.04 12.28
CA PHE A 468 5.64 14.25 11.82
C PHE A 468 5.74 13.80 10.34
N TYR A 469 6.90 13.99 9.68
CA TYR A 469 7.16 13.43 8.37
C TYR A 469 8.31 12.43 8.41
N ARG A 470 8.16 11.35 7.66
CA ARG A 470 9.25 10.45 7.30
C ARG A 470 9.29 10.18 5.81
N LYS A 471 10.46 9.94 5.27
CA LYS A 471 10.64 9.64 3.85
C LYS A 471 10.26 8.22 3.52
N MET A 472 9.69 8.03 2.30
CA MET A 472 9.51 6.69 1.74
C MET A 472 10.87 6.06 1.42
N ASP A 473 10.90 4.74 1.41
CA ASP A 473 12.06 4.00 0.93
C ASP A 473 12.14 4.08 -0.60
N ILE A 474 13.27 4.52 -1.13
CA ILE A 474 13.49 4.70 -2.58
C ILE A 474 14.33 3.59 -3.20
N SER A 475 14.56 2.48 -2.48
CA SER A 475 15.43 1.40 -2.98
C SER A 475 14.94 0.84 -4.31
N GLU A 476 13.62 0.70 -4.50
CA GLU A 476 13.04 0.26 -5.78
C GLU A 476 13.36 1.24 -6.92
N TYR A 477 13.28 2.55 -6.66
CA TYR A 477 13.64 3.58 -7.65
C TYR A 477 15.11 3.48 -8.05
N ILE A 478 16.00 3.30 -7.08
CA ILE A 478 17.43 3.12 -7.34
C ILE A 478 17.68 1.86 -8.18
N ILE A 479 17.00 0.75 -7.88
CA ILE A 479 17.12 -0.50 -8.65
C ILE A 479 16.66 -0.31 -10.09
N VAL A 480 15.51 0.32 -10.32
CA VAL A 480 15.02 0.59 -11.68
C VAL A 480 16.03 1.47 -12.44
N LEU A 481 16.52 2.56 -11.85
CA LEU A 481 17.51 3.45 -12.47
C LEU A 481 18.82 2.72 -12.78
N ASP A 482 19.28 1.82 -11.90
CA ASP A 482 20.46 1.00 -12.18
C ASP A 482 20.25 0.03 -13.36
N LYS A 483 19.04 -0.49 -13.54
CA LYS A 483 18.68 -1.35 -14.68
C LYS A 483 18.62 -0.59 -15.99
N ILE A 484 18.06 0.62 -16.00
CA ILE A 484 17.89 1.43 -17.22
C ILE A 484 19.09 2.33 -17.53
N LYS A 485 20.12 2.40 -16.70
CA LYS A 485 21.30 3.26 -16.89
C LYS A 485 21.96 3.11 -18.26
N GLY A 486 21.96 1.89 -18.82
CA GLY A 486 22.56 1.58 -20.12
C GLY A 486 21.90 2.28 -21.31
N TYR A 487 20.64 2.68 -21.17
CA TYR A 487 19.83 3.31 -22.24
C TYR A 487 20.14 4.79 -22.43
N LYS A 488 20.80 5.45 -21.48
CA LYS A 488 21.19 6.87 -21.53
C LYS A 488 20.00 7.79 -21.78
N LEU A 489 18.89 7.55 -21.11
CA LEU A 489 17.65 8.31 -21.22
C LEU A 489 17.81 9.71 -20.60
N ASP A 490 16.95 10.65 -21.00
CA ASP A 490 16.86 11.92 -20.31
C ASP A 490 16.11 11.77 -18.96
N GLU A 491 16.37 12.67 -18.03
CA GLU A 491 15.85 12.58 -16.65
C GLU A 491 14.32 12.60 -16.57
N LYS A 492 13.62 13.26 -17.49
CA LYS A 492 12.17 13.28 -17.49
C LYS A 492 11.61 11.91 -17.89
N THR A 493 12.26 11.27 -18.83
CA THR A 493 11.94 9.89 -19.26
C THR A 493 12.25 8.91 -18.12
N GLU A 494 13.43 9.00 -17.47
CA GLU A 494 13.75 8.19 -16.31
C GLU A 494 12.69 8.36 -15.19
N TRP A 495 12.33 9.60 -14.86
CA TRP A 495 11.28 9.91 -13.88
C TRP A 495 9.91 9.34 -14.27
N THR A 496 9.57 9.37 -15.55
CA THR A 496 8.34 8.81 -16.06
C THR A 496 8.31 7.29 -15.91
N LEU A 497 9.43 6.61 -16.20
CA LEU A 497 9.57 5.16 -15.99
C LEU A 497 9.41 4.75 -14.52
N LEU A 498 9.90 5.56 -13.58
CA LEU A 498 9.72 5.30 -12.14
C LEU A 498 8.26 5.39 -11.67
N LYS A 499 7.38 6.03 -12.43
CA LYS A 499 5.94 6.15 -12.12
C LYS A 499 5.11 4.96 -12.61
N ILE A 500 5.68 4.07 -13.41
CA ILE A 500 4.98 2.89 -13.92
C ILE A 500 4.81 1.88 -12.79
N PRO A 501 3.57 1.51 -12.44
CA PRO A 501 3.33 0.57 -11.34
C PRO A 501 3.61 -0.86 -11.79
N PHE A 502 4.58 -1.53 -11.18
CA PHE A 502 4.81 -2.97 -11.29
C PHE A 502 5.61 -3.48 -10.10
N ASP A 503 5.61 -4.78 -9.89
CA ASP A 503 6.40 -5.40 -8.83
C ASP A 503 7.88 -5.49 -9.25
N VAL A 504 8.69 -4.54 -8.76
CA VAL A 504 10.14 -4.43 -9.04
C VAL A 504 10.91 -5.63 -8.50
N SER A 505 10.42 -6.29 -7.44
CA SER A 505 11.05 -7.46 -6.84
C SER A 505 10.81 -8.75 -7.63
N ASN A 506 9.76 -8.78 -8.47
CA ASN A 506 9.44 -9.92 -9.32
C ASN A 506 10.29 -9.92 -10.60
N PRO A 507 11.21 -10.90 -10.78
CA PRO A 507 12.10 -10.94 -11.95
C PRO A 507 11.35 -10.98 -13.28
N THR A 508 10.22 -11.71 -13.35
CA THR A 508 9.43 -11.83 -14.59
C THR A 508 8.75 -10.51 -14.96
N MET A 509 8.30 -9.73 -13.96
CA MET A 509 7.74 -8.40 -14.20
C MET A 509 8.83 -7.40 -14.59
N MET A 510 10.01 -7.48 -13.98
CA MET A 510 11.17 -6.67 -14.36
C MET A 510 11.62 -6.96 -15.78
N ASP A 511 11.68 -8.24 -16.19
CA ASP A 511 12.05 -8.62 -17.57
C ASP A 511 11.01 -8.09 -18.57
N ALA A 512 9.70 -8.17 -18.26
CA ALA A 512 8.66 -7.60 -19.11
C ALA A 512 8.80 -6.07 -19.24
N PHE A 513 9.06 -5.38 -18.12
CA PHE A 513 9.30 -3.94 -18.12
C PHE A 513 10.52 -3.56 -18.99
N LEU A 514 11.64 -4.27 -18.86
CA LEU A 514 12.84 -4.01 -19.65
C LEU A 514 12.63 -4.34 -21.13
N THR A 515 11.81 -5.34 -21.47
CA THR A 515 11.43 -5.62 -22.87
C THR A 515 10.74 -4.40 -23.48
N TYR A 516 9.81 -3.76 -22.79
CA TYR A 516 9.15 -2.55 -23.30
C TYR A 516 10.11 -1.36 -23.40
N VAL A 517 11.05 -1.23 -22.48
CA VAL A 517 12.11 -0.22 -22.56
C VAL A 517 13.01 -0.47 -23.79
N ASP A 518 13.38 -1.72 -24.08
CA ASP A 518 14.15 -2.09 -25.27
C ASP A 518 13.39 -1.77 -26.57
N GLU A 519 12.11 -2.15 -26.64
CA GLU A 519 11.27 -1.90 -27.81
C GLU A 519 11.13 -0.41 -28.09
N LEU A 520 10.86 0.40 -27.07
CA LEU A 520 10.66 1.84 -27.23
C LEU A 520 11.97 2.61 -27.50
N PHE A 521 13.03 2.36 -26.69
CA PHE A 521 14.23 3.22 -26.70
C PHE A 521 15.42 2.65 -27.49
N ILE A 522 15.45 1.35 -27.77
CA ILE A 522 16.50 0.74 -28.62
C ILE A 522 15.96 0.44 -30.02
N ALA A 523 14.81 -0.23 -30.11
CA ALA A 523 14.20 -0.54 -31.39
C ALA A 523 13.44 0.64 -32.01
N HIS A 524 13.22 1.73 -31.25
CA HIS A 524 12.46 2.92 -31.64
C HIS A 524 11.07 2.58 -32.20
N SER A 525 10.39 1.62 -31.54
CA SER A 525 9.06 1.19 -31.94
C SER A 525 8.00 2.06 -31.27
N ASP A 526 7.05 2.56 -32.06
CA ASP A 526 5.86 3.27 -31.55
C ASP A 526 4.80 2.30 -31.00
N VAL A 527 5.01 1.00 -31.14
CA VAL A 527 4.15 -0.08 -30.66
C VAL A 527 4.99 -1.09 -29.88
N ILE A 528 4.56 -1.43 -28.69
CA ILE A 528 5.18 -2.49 -27.88
C ILE A 528 4.44 -3.81 -28.00
N SER A 529 5.15 -4.93 -27.77
CA SER A 529 4.61 -6.27 -27.94
C SER A 529 3.55 -6.60 -26.89
N LYS A 530 2.42 -7.17 -27.34
CA LYS A 530 1.39 -7.69 -26.44
C LYS A 530 1.96 -8.85 -25.61
N PRO A 531 1.72 -8.90 -24.29
CA PRO A 531 2.15 -10.02 -23.48
C PRO A 531 1.41 -11.30 -23.88
N THR A 532 2.02 -12.46 -23.61
CA THR A 532 1.45 -13.76 -23.93
C THR A 532 1.45 -14.69 -22.72
N CYS A 533 0.50 -15.62 -22.65
CA CYS A 533 0.41 -16.67 -21.66
C CYS A 533 0.38 -18.05 -22.34
N LEU A 534 1.36 -18.88 -22.04
CA LEU A 534 1.47 -20.23 -22.62
C LEU A 534 0.82 -21.31 -21.75
N ILE A 535 0.82 -21.12 -20.44
CA ILE A 535 0.32 -22.07 -19.44
C ILE A 535 -0.86 -21.43 -18.72
N LYS A 536 -2.00 -22.10 -18.71
CA LYS A 536 -3.24 -21.59 -18.11
C LYS A 536 -3.48 -22.15 -16.70
N ASP A 537 -2.47 -22.16 -15.85
CA ASP A 537 -2.68 -22.37 -14.42
C ASP A 537 -2.98 -21.04 -13.69
N LEU A 538 -3.46 -21.15 -12.45
CA LEU A 538 -3.90 -19.97 -11.69
C LEU A 538 -2.80 -18.94 -11.48
N ASN A 539 -1.56 -19.36 -11.23
CA ASN A 539 -0.45 -18.43 -10.97
C ASN A 539 -0.01 -17.73 -12.25
N GLU A 540 0.09 -18.47 -13.34
CA GLU A 540 0.47 -17.93 -14.66
C GLU A 540 -0.60 -16.97 -15.20
N LEU A 541 -1.89 -17.26 -14.98
CA LEU A 541 -2.98 -16.36 -15.38
C LEU A 541 -2.96 -15.05 -14.57
N GLU A 542 -2.71 -15.11 -13.26
CA GLU A 542 -2.56 -13.91 -12.43
C GLU A 542 -1.35 -13.08 -12.85
N LEU A 543 -0.20 -13.71 -13.10
CA LEU A 543 0.99 -13.04 -13.61
C LEU A 543 0.75 -12.43 -15.00
N TYR A 544 0.03 -13.16 -15.86
CA TYR A 544 -0.34 -12.65 -17.18
C TYR A 544 -1.25 -11.42 -17.08
N TYR A 545 -2.21 -11.42 -16.17
CA TYR A 545 -3.04 -10.24 -15.89
C TYR A 545 -2.19 -9.04 -15.46
N GLN A 546 -1.18 -9.25 -14.60
CA GLN A 546 -0.23 -8.19 -14.21
C GLN A 546 0.60 -7.68 -15.39
N LYS A 547 1.02 -8.56 -16.31
CA LYS A 547 1.71 -8.15 -17.55
C LYS A 547 0.81 -7.34 -18.49
N ILE A 548 -0.48 -7.67 -18.59
CA ILE A 548 -1.45 -6.87 -19.35
C ILE A 548 -1.59 -5.47 -18.73
N ASN A 549 -1.61 -5.37 -17.41
CA ASN A 549 -1.66 -4.08 -16.72
C ASN A 549 -0.39 -3.26 -16.95
N LEU A 550 0.79 -3.89 -16.91
CA LEU A 550 2.05 -3.25 -17.23
C LEU A 550 2.08 -2.75 -18.68
N TYR A 551 1.65 -3.57 -19.64
CA TYR A 551 1.51 -3.19 -21.06
C TYR A 551 0.63 -1.95 -21.22
N TYR A 552 -0.56 -1.94 -20.60
CA TYR A 552 -1.48 -0.80 -20.61
C TYR A 552 -0.85 0.47 -20.02
N SER A 553 -0.30 0.35 -18.80
CA SER A 553 0.27 1.50 -18.09
C SER A 553 1.48 2.09 -18.82
N PHE A 554 2.33 1.24 -19.40
CA PHE A 554 3.48 1.67 -20.20
C PHE A 554 3.03 2.36 -21.49
N SER A 555 2.09 1.76 -22.23
CA SER A 555 1.55 2.35 -23.47
C SER A 555 0.88 3.71 -23.22
N LYS A 556 0.07 3.83 -22.18
CA LYS A 556 -0.62 5.08 -21.80
C LYS A 556 0.35 6.19 -21.40
N ILE A 557 1.34 5.89 -20.57
CA ILE A 557 2.25 6.92 -20.02
C ILE A 557 3.20 7.48 -21.08
N PHE A 558 3.51 6.69 -22.11
CA PHE A 558 4.32 7.10 -23.25
C PHE A 558 3.51 7.49 -24.50
N ASN A 559 2.16 7.50 -24.40
CA ASN A 559 1.24 7.79 -25.51
C ASN A 559 1.54 6.95 -26.76
N LEU A 560 1.85 5.66 -26.58
CA LEU A 560 2.09 4.73 -27.68
C LEU A 560 0.79 4.36 -28.37
N GLU A 561 0.89 3.95 -29.64
CA GLU A 561 -0.23 3.35 -30.34
C GLU A 561 -0.46 1.92 -29.82
N PHE A 562 -1.64 1.64 -29.30
CA PHE A 562 -2.01 0.31 -28.80
C PHE A 562 -3.52 0.07 -28.89
N ASP A 563 -3.88 -1.19 -28.94
CA ASP A 563 -5.28 -1.64 -29.00
C ASP A 563 -5.86 -1.69 -27.56
N GLU A 564 -6.48 -0.59 -27.14
CA GLU A 564 -7.07 -0.45 -25.81
C GLU A 564 -8.24 -1.43 -25.63
N GLN A 565 -9.02 -1.70 -26.69
CA GLN A 565 -10.12 -2.66 -26.63
C GLN A 565 -9.61 -4.07 -26.37
N TRP A 566 -8.51 -4.47 -27.01
CA TRP A 566 -7.86 -5.74 -26.73
C TRP A 566 -7.46 -5.87 -25.27
N VAL A 567 -6.95 -4.83 -24.65
CA VAL A 567 -6.58 -4.86 -23.22
C VAL A 567 -7.80 -5.19 -22.34
N TYR A 568 -8.93 -4.53 -22.61
CA TYR A 568 -10.16 -4.80 -21.85
C TYR A 568 -10.70 -6.20 -22.11
N ASP A 569 -10.75 -6.62 -23.36
CA ASP A 569 -11.26 -7.94 -23.75
C ASP A 569 -10.37 -9.04 -23.16
N GLU A 570 -9.04 -8.90 -23.24
CA GLU A 570 -8.10 -9.90 -22.73
C GLU A 570 -8.15 -10.02 -21.20
N ARG A 571 -8.27 -8.88 -20.47
CA ARG A 571 -8.50 -8.89 -19.02
C ARG A 571 -9.78 -9.65 -18.67
N MET A 572 -10.84 -9.46 -19.42
CA MET A 572 -12.11 -10.20 -19.20
C MET A 572 -11.93 -11.70 -19.43
N VAL A 573 -11.27 -12.10 -20.52
CA VAL A 573 -10.97 -13.52 -20.82
C VAL A 573 -10.14 -14.15 -19.69
N VAL A 574 -9.04 -13.51 -19.29
CA VAL A 574 -8.19 -14.01 -18.19
C VAL A 574 -8.97 -14.09 -16.88
N SER A 575 -9.78 -13.09 -16.57
CA SER A 575 -10.62 -13.05 -15.37
C SER A 575 -11.67 -14.17 -15.38
N GLU A 576 -12.27 -14.49 -16.54
CA GLU A 576 -13.18 -15.63 -16.68
C GLU A 576 -12.47 -16.96 -16.49
N ASP A 577 -11.28 -17.14 -17.06
CA ASP A 577 -10.49 -18.35 -16.90
C ASP A 577 -10.06 -18.55 -15.43
N ILE A 578 -9.62 -17.50 -14.74
CA ILE A 578 -9.36 -17.52 -13.30
C ILE A 578 -10.63 -17.93 -12.52
N ASN A 579 -11.79 -17.31 -12.81
CA ASN A 579 -13.05 -17.64 -12.15
C ASN A 579 -13.46 -19.11 -12.37
N LYS A 580 -13.28 -19.65 -13.58
CA LYS A 580 -13.54 -21.06 -13.86
C LYS A 580 -12.67 -22.00 -13.01
N ILE A 581 -11.38 -21.66 -12.85
CA ILE A 581 -10.48 -22.43 -11.97
C ILE A 581 -10.97 -22.37 -10.54
N LEU A 582 -11.30 -21.17 -10.03
CA LEU A 582 -11.76 -20.99 -8.64
C LEU A 582 -13.08 -21.68 -8.35
N LEU A 583 -13.99 -21.78 -9.32
CA LEU A 583 -15.28 -22.50 -9.17
C LEU A 583 -15.11 -24.02 -9.11
N ASN A 584 -14.00 -24.56 -9.61
CA ASN A 584 -13.71 -25.99 -9.60
C ASN A 584 -12.89 -26.44 -8.37
N ILE A 585 -12.56 -25.49 -7.50
CA ILE A 585 -11.93 -25.74 -6.20
C ILE A 585 -13.00 -25.96 -5.13
#